data_365e4098e0556c5566ea1d7e351748f8
#
_entry.id   365e4098e0556c5566ea1d7e351748f8
#
_cell.length_a   1.000
_cell.length_b   1.000
_cell.length_c   1.000
_cell.angle_alpha   90.00
_cell.angle_beta   90.00
_cell.angle_gamma   90.00
#
_symmetry.space_group_name_H-M   'P 1'
#
loop_
_entity.id
_entity.type
_entity.pdbx_description
1 polymer ?
#
loop_
_entity_poly.entity_id
_entity_poly.type
_entity_poly.pdbx_seq_one_letter_code
_entity_poly.pdbx_strand_id
1 'polypeptide(L)'
;DTTTGASVFRLEEGMDTGPVYARLTEAIRPTDTSGDLLTRLAEAGAPLVVDVLRALNLGTAALEPQAEEGVTVAPMLTSADGEIRWADPAPAIDRRVRGVTPAPGAHTFYDGARLRLGPVAVVPEVADLLPGQLRVTKHDVLVGTGACAVRLGKVAPAGKKWMAAEAWARG
;
A
#
# COMPACT_ATOMS: atom_id res chain seq x y z
N ASP A 1 3.21 4.83 9.07
CA ASP A 1 4.47 5.56 8.84
C ASP A 1 4.20 6.81 8.01
N THR A 2 5.05 7.81 8.16
CA THR A 2 5.01 9.07 7.40
C THR A 2 6.21 9.21 6.46
N THR A 3 7.17 8.31 6.60
CA THR A 3 8.44 8.34 5.88
C THR A 3 8.84 6.92 5.50
N THR A 4 9.44 6.78 4.33
CA THR A 4 10.08 5.56 3.82
C THR A 4 11.40 5.94 3.14
N GLY A 5 12.07 4.99 2.50
CA GLY A 5 13.31 5.26 1.78
C GLY A 5 13.82 4.08 0.99
N ALA A 6 14.94 4.29 0.34
CA ALA A 6 15.73 3.24 -0.30
C ALA A 6 17.18 3.31 0.17
N SER A 7 17.84 2.18 0.26
CA SER A 7 19.23 2.06 0.65
C SER A 7 20.02 1.29 -0.40
N VAL A 8 21.25 1.72 -0.64
CA VAL A 8 22.25 0.97 -1.40
C VAL A 8 23.21 0.37 -0.39
N PHE A 9 23.27 -0.94 -0.32
CA PHE A 9 24.09 -1.65 0.68
C PHE A 9 24.96 -2.73 0.02
N ARG A 10 26.01 -3.16 0.71
CA ARG A 10 26.87 -4.25 0.28
C ARG A 10 26.19 -5.59 0.55
N LEU A 11 26.15 -6.46 -0.46
CA LEU A 11 25.62 -7.81 -0.27
C LEU A 11 26.57 -8.63 0.62
N GLU A 12 25.99 -9.34 1.58
CA GLU A 12 26.65 -10.28 2.48
C GLU A 12 25.83 -11.58 2.55
N GLU A 13 26.28 -12.55 3.34
CA GLU A 13 25.64 -13.86 3.45
C GLU A 13 24.22 -13.78 4.05
N GLY A 14 23.99 -12.84 4.99
CA GLY A 14 22.69 -12.59 5.60
C GLY A 14 21.76 -11.81 4.67
N MET A 15 20.46 -12.04 4.78
CA MET A 15 19.45 -11.32 4.00
C MET A 15 19.39 -9.86 4.43
N ASP A 16 19.75 -8.95 3.52
CA ASP A 16 19.68 -7.49 3.68
C ASP A 16 20.45 -6.93 4.90
N THR A 17 21.46 -7.67 5.41
CA THR A 17 22.18 -7.32 6.65
C THR A 17 23.47 -6.51 6.40
N GLY A 18 23.91 -6.41 5.16
CA GLY A 18 25.18 -5.75 4.83
C GLY A 18 25.21 -4.25 5.12
N PRO A 19 26.40 -3.67 5.33
CA PRO A 19 26.54 -2.23 5.61
C PRO A 19 26.11 -1.38 4.42
N VAL A 20 25.61 -0.17 4.72
CA VAL A 20 24.96 0.73 3.77
C VAL A 20 25.97 1.73 3.23
N TYR A 21 25.98 1.91 1.91
CA TYR A 21 26.74 2.95 1.22
C TYR A 21 26.00 4.29 1.20
N ALA A 22 24.69 4.26 0.94
CA ALA A 22 23.89 5.46 0.85
C ALA A 22 22.41 5.17 1.11
N ARG A 23 21.69 6.17 1.59
CA ARG A 23 20.22 6.13 1.81
C ARG A 23 19.58 7.36 1.19
N LEU A 24 18.37 7.19 0.74
CA LEU A 24 17.43 8.28 0.44
C LEU A 24 16.18 8.15 1.30
N THR A 25 15.57 9.27 1.59
CA THR A 25 14.33 9.36 2.36
C THR A 25 13.23 9.93 1.49
N GLU A 26 12.03 9.35 1.55
CA GLU A 26 10.85 9.76 0.81
C GLU A 26 9.66 9.90 1.75
N ALA A 27 8.88 10.96 1.59
CA ALA A 27 7.66 11.19 2.36
C ALA A 27 6.52 10.30 1.84
N ILE A 28 5.80 9.67 2.76
CA ILE A 28 4.57 8.94 2.45
C ILE A 28 3.41 9.92 2.49
N ARG A 29 2.78 10.20 1.35
CA ARG A 29 1.63 11.10 1.24
C ARG A 29 0.35 10.40 1.70
N PRO A 30 -0.65 11.12 2.19
CA PRO A 30 -1.89 10.53 2.70
C PRO A 30 -2.64 9.64 1.70
N THR A 31 -2.49 9.90 0.40
CA THR A 31 -3.15 9.18 -0.69
C THR A 31 -2.28 8.18 -1.41
N ASP A 32 -0.99 8.07 -1.05
CA ASP A 32 -0.08 7.13 -1.72
C ASP A 32 -0.54 5.69 -1.57
N THR A 33 -0.50 4.96 -2.67
CA THR A 33 -0.48 3.51 -2.68
C THR A 33 0.96 2.98 -2.61
N SER A 34 1.13 1.70 -2.33
CA SER A 34 2.46 1.07 -2.42
C SER A 34 3.07 1.19 -3.83
N GLY A 35 2.23 1.14 -4.88
CA GLY A 35 2.67 1.34 -6.26
C GLY A 35 3.21 2.74 -6.52
N ASP A 36 2.56 3.79 -5.99
CA ASP A 36 3.04 5.17 -6.12
C ASP A 36 4.39 5.36 -5.44
N LEU A 37 4.53 4.81 -4.22
CA LEU A 37 5.79 4.86 -3.46
C LEU A 37 6.90 4.12 -4.18
N LEU A 38 6.64 2.88 -4.65
CA LEU A 38 7.64 2.09 -5.37
C LEU A 38 8.12 2.79 -6.63
N THR A 39 7.21 3.43 -7.38
CA THR A 39 7.58 4.21 -8.58
C THR A 39 8.53 5.35 -8.21
N ARG A 40 8.18 6.18 -7.21
CA ARG A 40 9.03 7.30 -6.78
C ARG A 40 10.37 6.83 -6.22
N LEU A 41 10.37 5.76 -5.42
CA LEU A 41 11.60 5.19 -4.89
C LEU A 41 12.51 4.63 -5.98
N ALA A 42 11.95 4.01 -7.03
CA ALA A 42 12.72 3.53 -8.17
C ALA A 42 13.37 4.67 -8.95
N GLU A 43 12.60 5.74 -9.22
CA GLU A 43 13.09 6.93 -9.92
C GLU A 43 14.20 7.65 -9.13
N ALA A 44 14.01 7.83 -7.82
CA ALA A 44 14.99 8.48 -6.96
C ALA A 44 16.19 7.57 -6.62
N GLY A 45 16.00 6.27 -6.56
CA GLY A 45 17.03 5.30 -6.24
C GLY A 45 18.05 5.09 -7.37
N ALA A 46 17.65 5.24 -8.63
CA ALA A 46 18.54 5.02 -9.75
C ALA A 46 19.77 5.97 -9.74
N PRO A 47 19.63 7.30 -9.56
CA PRO A 47 20.79 8.19 -9.38
C PRO A 47 21.64 7.81 -8.17
N LEU A 48 21.01 7.44 -7.04
CA LEU A 48 21.73 7.04 -5.83
C LEU A 48 22.67 5.84 -6.09
N VAL A 49 22.22 4.84 -6.83
CA VAL A 49 23.06 3.69 -7.22
C VAL A 49 24.24 4.13 -8.08
N VAL A 50 24.01 5.02 -9.07
CA VAL A 50 25.05 5.55 -9.94
C VAL A 50 26.12 6.29 -9.14
N ASP A 51 25.71 7.11 -8.18
CA ASP A 51 26.65 7.87 -7.33
C ASP A 51 27.48 6.96 -6.42
N VAL A 52 26.87 5.91 -5.85
CA VAL A 52 27.60 4.87 -5.09
C VAL A 52 28.62 4.14 -5.98
N LEU A 53 28.25 3.75 -7.21
CA LEU A 53 29.18 3.09 -8.14
C LEU A 53 30.36 3.99 -8.52
N ARG A 54 30.13 5.29 -8.71
CA ARG A 54 31.20 6.28 -8.94
C ARG A 54 32.12 6.38 -7.75
N ALA A 55 31.56 6.49 -6.53
CA ALA A 55 32.34 6.56 -5.29
C ALA A 55 33.19 5.29 -5.08
N LEU A 56 32.66 4.12 -5.37
CA LEU A 56 33.37 2.84 -5.33
C LEU A 56 34.54 2.83 -6.32
N ASN A 57 34.31 3.28 -7.55
CA ASN A 57 35.36 3.36 -8.57
C ASN A 57 36.49 4.33 -8.20
N LEU A 58 36.17 5.41 -7.48
CA LEU A 58 37.14 6.40 -7.00
C LEU A 58 37.80 6.02 -5.65
N GLY A 59 37.38 4.92 -5.02
CA GLY A 59 37.87 4.52 -3.70
C GLY A 59 37.40 5.44 -2.56
N THR A 60 36.35 6.23 -2.77
CA THR A 60 35.81 7.21 -1.79
C THR A 60 34.54 6.75 -1.11
N ALA A 61 34.00 5.58 -1.47
CA ALA A 61 32.76 5.04 -0.87
C ALA A 61 33.00 4.70 0.60
N ALA A 62 32.14 5.25 1.47
CA ALA A 62 32.09 4.90 2.89
C ALA A 62 31.01 3.85 3.14
N LEU A 63 31.20 3.03 4.16
CA LEU A 63 30.27 2.01 4.62
C LEU A 63 29.80 2.34 6.04
N GLU A 64 28.51 2.31 6.26
CA GLU A 64 27.90 2.49 7.57
C GLU A 64 27.22 1.17 7.97
N PRO A 65 27.61 0.54 9.11
CA PRO A 65 26.93 -0.64 9.62
C PRO A 65 25.43 -0.36 9.87
N GLN A 66 24.58 -1.36 9.63
CA GLN A 66 23.18 -1.26 10.01
C GLN A 66 23.03 -1.42 11.53
N ALA A 67 22.09 -0.68 12.12
CA ALA A 67 21.77 -0.84 13.53
C ALA A 67 21.15 -2.23 13.78
N GLU A 68 21.51 -2.85 14.88
CA GLU A 68 20.91 -4.13 15.33
C GLU A 68 19.58 -3.90 16.04
N GLU A 69 19.40 -2.74 16.65
CA GLU A 69 18.18 -2.37 17.37
C GLU A 69 17.08 -1.89 16.39
N GLY A 70 15.84 -2.31 16.65
CA GLY A 70 14.68 -1.90 15.84
C GLY A 70 14.51 -2.66 14.52
N VAL A 71 15.27 -3.72 14.29
CA VAL A 71 15.15 -4.58 13.10
C VAL A 71 13.77 -5.24 13.07
N THR A 72 13.08 -5.13 11.94
CA THR A 72 11.81 -5.79 11.68
C THR A 72 11.88 -6.59 10.38
N VAL A 73 11.19 -7.73 10.35
CA VAL A 73 11.08 -8.55 9.14
C VAL A 73 9.79 -8.20 8.41
N ALA A 74 9.89 -7.92 7.11
CA ALA A 74 8.75 -7.68 6.23
C ALA A 74 8.49 -8.94 5.39
N PRO A 75 7.55 -9.83 5.79
CA PRO A 75 7.23 -11.02 5.02
C PRO A 75 6.58 -10.65 3.69
N MET A 76 6.68 -11.56 2.71
CA MET A 76 6.02 -11.39 1.42
C MET A 76 4.50 -11.32 1.62
N LEU A 77 3.88 -10.30 1.05
CA LEU A 77 2.42 -10.16 1.05
C LEU A 77 1.77 -11.24 0.17
N THR A 78 0.70 -11.82 0.68
CA THR A 78 -0.10 -12.85 0.01
C THR A 78 -1.47 -12.30 -0.40
N SER A 79 -2.24 -13.08 -1.16
CA SER A 79 -3.63 -12.70 -1.48
C SER A 79 -4.49 -12.51 -0.22
N ALA A 80 -4.23 -13.27 0.86
CA ALA A 80 -4.96 -13.14 2.12
C ALA A 80 -4.76 -11.77 2.79
N ASP A 81 -3.59 -11.16 2.63
CA ASP A 81 -3.31 -9.82 3.16
C ASP A 81 -4.13 -8.73 2.47
N GLY A 82 -4.60 -9.00 1.25
CA GLY A 82 -5.48 -8.12 0.48
C GLY A 82 -6.96 -8.23 0.85
N GLU A 83 -7.37 -9.21 1.65
CA GLU A 83 -8.77 -9.36 2.07
C GLU A 83 -9.17 -8.29 3.09
N ILE A 84 -10.26 -7.59 2.82
CA ILE A 84 -10.75 -6.49 3.67
C ILE A 84 -11.69 -7.04 4.74
N ARG A 85 -11.34 -6.79 5.99
CA ARG A 85 -12.16 -7.07 7.16
C ARG A 85 -12.96 -5.84 7.51
N TRP A 86 -14.24 -5.84 7.18
CA TRP A 86 -15.11 -4.67 7.38
C TRP A 86 -15.31 -4.29 8.85
N ALA A 87 -15.05 -5.19 9.78
CA ALA A 87 -15.06 -4.90 11.22
C ALA A 87 -13.87 -4.02 11.68
N ASP A 88 -12.82 -3.88 10.86
CA ASP A 88 -11.72 -2.98 11.15
C ASP A 88 -12.19 -1.50 11.00
N PRO A 89 -11.57 -0.53 11.71
CA PRO A 89 -11.88 0.88 11.54
C PRO A 89 -11.58 1.40 10.13
N ALA A 90 -12.39 2.33 9.60
CA ALA A 90 -12.25 2.89 8.25
C ALA A 90 -10.82 3.38 7.90
N PRO A 91 -10.09 4.08 8.80
CA PRO A 91 -8.70 4.47 8.51
C PRO A 91 -7.73 3.28 8.38
N ALA A 92 -8.00 2.17 9.06
CA ALA A 92 -7.18 0.96 8.94
C ALA A 92 -7.46 0.26 7.60
N ILE A 93 -8.72 0.22 7.19
CA ILE A 93 -9.14 -0.30 5.87
C ILE A 93 -8.51 0.54 4.75
N ASP A 94 -8.58 1.88 4.82
CA ASP A 94 -7.94 2.75 3.83
C ASP A 94 -6.43 2.46 3.70
N ARG A 95 -5.72 2.40 4.83
CA ARG A 95 -4.28 2.09 4.83
C ARG A 95 -3.99 0.71 4.25
N ARG A 96 -4.79 -0.30 4.59
CA ARG A 96 -4.65 -1.66 4.04
C ARG A 96 -4.84 -1.64 2.53
N VAL A 97 -5.93 -1.04 2.04
CA VAL A 97 -6.20 -0.95 0.60
C VAL A 97 -5.03 -0.28 -0.12
N ARG A 98 -4.54 0.84 0.38
CA ARG A 98 -3.41 1.54 -0.22
C ARG A 98 -2.11 0.72 -0.15
N GLY A 99 -1.82 0.08 0.98
CA GLY A 99 -0.62 -0.72 1.19
C GLY A 99 -0.53 -1.96 0.29
N VAL A 100 -1.67 -2.54 -0.11
CA VAL A 100 -1.70 -3.71 -1.00
C VAL A 100 -2.01 -3.37 -2.47
N THR A 101 -2.11 -2.10 -2.84
CA THR A 101 -2.38 -1.66 -4.21
C THR A 101 -1.07 -1.28 -4.91
N PRO A 102 -0.74 -1.83 -6.09
CA PRO A 102 -1.59 -2.68 -6.95
C PRO A 102 -1.55 -4.19 -6.63
N ALA A 103 -0.58 -4.65 -5.88
CA ALA A 103 -0.35 -6.07 -5.60
C ALA A 103 -0.13 -6.30 -4.09
N PRO A 104 -0.73 -7.38 -3.52
CA PRO A 104 -1.59 -8.41 -4.13
C PRO A 104 -2.98 -7.91 -4.55
N GLY A 105 -3.35 -6.69 -4.19
CA GLY A 105 -4.60 -6.04 -4.49
C GLY A 105 -5.68 -6.30 -3.42
N ALA A 106 -6.33 -5.20 -2.98
CA ALA A 106 -7.42 -5.26 -2.03
C ALA A 106 -8.65 -5.95 -2.63
N HIS A 107 -9.34 -6.74 -1.84
CA HIS A 107 -10.57 -7.41 -2.26
C HIS A 107 -11.47 -7.74 -1.08
N THR A 108 -12.73 -7.99 -1.41
CA THR A 108 -13.74 -8.55 -0.53
C THR A 108 -14.58 -9.57 -1.30
N PHE A 109 -15.56 -10.17 -0.64
CA PHE A 109 -16.55 -11.02 -1.29
C PHE A 109 -17.93 -10.34 -1.24
N TYR A 110 -18.62 -10.35 -2.37
CA TYR A 110 -19.97 -9.88 -2.50
C TYR A 110 -20.81 -10.95 -3.22
N ASP A 111 -21.88 -11.39 -2.61
CA ASP A 111 -22.73 -12.49 -3.11
C ASP A 111 -21.90 -13.75 -3.52
N GLY A 112 -20.94 -14.11 -2.67
CA GLY A 112 -20.06 -15.26 -2.88
C GLY A 112 -18.97 -15.06 -3.95
N ALA A 113 -18.97 -13.95 -4.69
CA ALA A 113 -17.98 -13.65 -5.72
C ALA A 113 -16.93 -12.65 -5.22
N ARG A 114 -15.68 -12.85 -5.65
CA ARG A 114 -14.58 -11.92 -5.34
C ARG A 114 -14.79 -10.60 -6.05
N LEU A 115 -14.77 -9.51 -5.28
CA LEU A 115 -14.80 -8.13 -5.75
C LEU A 115 -13.48 -7.45 -5.38
N ARG A 116 -12.67 -7.07 -6.38
CA ARG A 116 -11.46 -6.30 -6.15
C ARG A 116 -11.81 -4.85 -5.88
N LEU A 117 -11.06 -4.23 -4.98
CA LEU A 117 -11.27 -2.85 -4.54
C LEU A 117 -10.07 -2.00 -4.92
N GLY A 118 -10.32 -0.84 -5.52
CA GLY A 118 -9.36 0.24 -5.63
C GLY A 118 -9.34 1.09 -4.36
N PRO A 119 -8.49 2.14 -4.30
CA PRO A 119 -8.45 3.06 -3.18
C PRO A 119 -9.84 3.55 -2.76
N VAL A 120 -10.05 3.62 -1.47
CA VAL A 120 -11.30 4.05 -0.84
C VAL A 120 -11.13 5.42 -0.20
N ALA A 121 -12.23 6.07 0.18
CA ALA A 121 -12.19 7.29 0.97
C ALA A 121 -12.96 7.10 2.29
N VAL A 122 -12.36 7.51 3.39
CA VAL A 122 -13.02 7.50 4.70
C VAL A 122 -14.12 8.57 4.73
N VAL A 123 -15.29 8.21 5.24
CA VAL A 123 -16.48 9.07 5.35
C VAL A 123 -16.90 9.14 6.82
N PRO A 124 -16.27 10.03 7.62
CA PRO A 124 -16.45 10.07 9.07
C PRO A 124 -17.88 10.40 9.51
N GLU A 125 -18.62 11.14 8.69
CA GLU A 125 -19.99 11.56 8.94
C GLU A 125 -21.03 10.45 8.82
N VAL A 126 -20.66 9.29 8.28
CA VAL A 126 -21.55 8.12 8.15
C VAL A 126 -21.10 7.02 9.10
N ALA A 127 -21.73 6.96 10.27
CA ALA A 127 -21.40 5.99 11.32
C ALA A 127 -22.58 5.05 11.67
N ASP A 128 -23.64 5.09 10.91
CA ASP A 128 -24.89 4.34 11.14
C ASP A 128 -24.99 3.04 10.35
N LEU A 129 -23.94 2.68 9.58
CA LEU A 129 -23.88 1.43 8.84
C LEU A 129 -23.14 0.35 9.66
N LEU A 130 -23.70 -0.85 9.67
CA LEU A 130 -23.03 -2.02 10.23
C LEU A 130 -21.82 -2.42 9.36
N PRO A 131 -20.77 -3.04 9.95
CA PRO A 131 -19.62 -3.53 9.19
C PRO A 131 -20.03 -4.41 8.00
N GLY A 132 -19.59 -4.05 6.80
CA GLY A 132 -19.94 -4.73 5.55
C GLY A 132 -21.31 -4.33 4.97
N GLN A 133 -22.13 -3.56 5.68
CA GLN A 133 -23.40 -3.09 5.16
C GLN A 133 -23.18 -2.06 4.05
N LEU A 134 -23.84 -2.28 2.92
CA LEU A 134 -23.80 -1.37 1.77
C LEU A 134 -24.94 -0.32 1.86
N ARG A 135 -24.59 0.92 1.49
CA ARG A 135 -25.54 1.98 1.15
C ARG A 135 -25.21 2.52 -0.23
N VAL A 136 -26.10 2.28 -1.17
CA VAL A 136 -25.97 2.76 -2.55
C VAL A 136 -26.80 4.01 -2.71
N THR A 137 -26.18 5.08 -3.20
CA THR A 137 -26.85 6.32 -3.61
C THR A 137 -26.67 6.53 -5.11
N LYS A 138 -27.21 7.63 -5.65
CA LYS A 138 -27.03 7.97 -7.06
C LYS A 138 -25.56 8.17 -7.44
N HIS A 139 -24.71 8.60 -6.49
CA HIS A 139 -23.34 9.06 -6.74
C HIS A 139 -22.29 8.31 -5.94
N ASP A 140 -22.67 7.54 -4.91
CA ASP A 140 -21.74 6.89 -4.00
C ASP A 140 -22.17 5.46 -3.68
N VAL A 141 -21.19 4.63 -3.44
CA VAL A 141 -21.35 3.32 -2.79
C VAL A 141 -20.55 3.36 -1.49
N LEU A 142 -21.26 3.36 -0.38
CA LEU A 142 -20.70 3.37 0.97
C LEU A 142 -20.73 1.99 1.57
N VAL A 143 -19.71 1.65 2.34
CA VAL A 143 -19.63 0.41 3.12
C VAL A 143 -19.36 0.76 4.56
N GLY A 144 -20.19 0.25 5.47
CA GLY A 144 -19.98 0.36 6.90
C GLY A 144 -18.72 -0.38 7.36
N THR A 145 -18.06 0.16 8.37
CA THR A 145 -16.85 -0.42 8.99
C THR A 145 -17.01 -0.49 10.51
N GLY A 146 -15.97 -0.86 11.22
CA GLY A 146 -15.97 -0.88 12.69
C GLY A 146 -16.12 0.48 13.38
N ALA A 147 -16.11 1.59 12.64
CA ALA A 147 -16.24 2.94 13.23
C ALA A 147 -17.18 3.85 12.41
N CYS A 148 -16.81 4.15 11.17
CA CYS A 148 -17.59 4.96 10.23
C CYS A 148 -17.61 4.27 8.87
N ALA A 149 -18.14 4.89 7.81
CA ALA A 149 -18.13 4.28 6.49
C ALA A 149 -16.85 4.59 5.69
N VAL A 150 -16.62 3.78 4.66
CA VAL A 150 -15.76 4.12 3.54
C VAL A 150 -16.60 4.22 2.27
N ARG A 151 -16.20 5.13 1.37
CA ARG A 151 -16.72 5.24 0.01
C ARG A 151 -15.83 4.44 -0.92
N LEU A 152 -16.43 3.55 -1.69
CA LEU A 152 -15.74 2.81 -2.73
C LEU A 152 -15.49 3.72 -3.95
N GLY A 153 -14.28 3.68 -4.50
CA GLY A 153 -13.93 4.35 -5.74
C GLY A 153 -14.17 3.44 -6.95
N LYS A 154 -13.13 2.74 -7.37
CA LYS A 154 -13.23 1.75 -8.45
C LYS A 154 -13.31 0.34 -7.88
N VAL A 155 -14.05 -0.51 -8.55
CA VAL A 155 -14.14 -1.94 -8.22
C VAL A 155 -13.97 -2.78 -9.49
N ALA A 156 -13.60 -4.04 -9.33
CA ALA A 156 -13.56 -5.00 -10.43
C ALA A 156 -14.13 -6.35 -9.97
N PRO A 157 -15.36 -6.69 -10.37
CA PRO A 157 -15.91 -8.03 -10.15
C PRO A 157 -15.05 -9.11 -10.83
N ALA A 158 -15.17 -10.35 -10.36
CA ALA A 158 -14.45 -11.48 -10.93
C ALA A 158 -14.65 -11.55 -12.45
N GLY A 159 -13.55 -11.63 -13.20
CA GLY A 159 -13.55 -11.68 -14.66
C GLY A 159 -13.94 -10.38 -15.38
N LYS A 160 -14.19 -9.28 -14.66
CA LYS A 160 -14.54 -7.98 -15.25
C LYS A 160 -13.41 -6.97 -15.14
N LYS A 161 -13.47 -5.93 -15.97
CA LYS A 161 -12.56 -4.78 -15.92
C LYS A 161 -12.92 -3.87 -14.73
N TRP A 162 -11.97 -3.00 -14.37
CA TRP A 162 -12.20 -1.93 -13.40
C TRP A 162 -13.31 -0.98 -13.87
N MET A 163 -14.23 -0.66 -12.97
CA MET A 163 -15.32 0.28 -13.19
C MET A 163 -15.57 1.11 -11.94
N ALA A 164 -16.29 2.22 -12.06
CA ALA A 164 -16.74 2.99 -10.92
C ALA A 164 -17.70 2.15 -10.05
N ALA A 165 -17.61 2.30 -8.72
CA ALA A 165 -18.43 1.51 -7.80
C ALA A 165 -19.93 1.75 -8.03
N GLU A 166 -20.33 2.97 -8.39
CA GLU A 166 -21.72 3.32 -8.69
C GLU A 166 -22.22 2.63 -9.97
N ALA A 167 -21.35 2.42 -10.95
CA ALA A 167 -21.71 1.69 -12.16
C ALA A 167 -21.91 0.20 -11.87
N TRP A 168 -21.05 -0.39 -11.03
CA TRP A 168 -21.19 -1.75 -10.56
C TRP A 168 -22.48 -1.96 -9.74
N ALA A 169 -22.82 -1.03 -8.86
CA ALA A 169 -23.98 -1.16 -7.98
C ALA A 169 -25.35 -1.01 -8.70
N ARG A 170 -25.34 -0.53 -9.95
CA ARG A 170 -26.57 -0.42 -10.79
C ARG A 170 -26.81 -1.62 -11.70
N GLY A 171 -25.87 -2.50 -11.89
CA GLY A 171 -25.93 -3.61 -12.83
C GLY A 171 -25.34 -4.88 -12.38
#